data_185fa73bc8f38616d188254d72b2b0af
#
_entry.id   185fa73bc8f38616d188254d72b2b0af
#
_cell.length_a   1.000
_cell.length_b   1.000
_cell.length_c   1.000
_cell.angle_alpha   90.00
_cell.angle_beta   90.00
_cell.angle_gamma   90.00
#
_symmetry.space_group_name_H-M   'P 1'
#
loop_
_entity.id
_entity.type
_entity.pdbx_description
1 polymer ?
#
loop_
_entity_poly.entity_id
_entity_poly.type
_entity_poly.pdbx_seq_one_letter_code
_entity_poly.pdbx_strand_id
1 'polypeptide(L)'
;MIVNIRHTGIVVSNMAKALDFWSAFTGFEIVIDQIEQGPFIDNLLGIENVIVRTVKMKTESGNCLELLEFQSHPLQIPSNLQPNTLGITHIALTVSDLNLTLSNLKSMGYVPFGEPRKSQDEKVKVVYIRVFEGVLLELVQEFS
;
A
#
# COMPACT_ATOMS: atom_id res chain seq x y z
N MET A 1 -9.81 11.38 21.84
CA MET A 1 -10.27 9.99 21.57
C MET A 1 -10.07 9.72 20.08
N ILE A 2 -9.47 8.57 19.70
CA ILE A 2 -9.30 8.18 18.30
C ILE A 2 -10.63 7.58 17.82
N VAL A 3 -11.07 7.94 16.62
CA VAL A 3 -12.37 7.49 16.07
C VAL A 3 -12.21 6.45 14.96
N ASN A 4 -11.16 6.52 14.13
CA ASN A 4 -10.90 5.52 13.07
C ASN A 4 -9.45 5.60 12.55
N ILE A 5 -9.08 4.64 11.68
CA ILE A 5 -7.89 4.74 10.82
C ILE A 5 -8.31 5.48 9.56
N ARG A 6 -7.72 6.65 9.28
CA ARG A 6 -8.11 7.52 8.17
C ARG A 6 -7.62 7.04 6.80
N HIS A 7 -6.34 6.65 6.73
CA HIS A 7 -5.71 6.14 5.52
C HIS A 7 -4.44 5.37 5.85
N THR A 8 -3.93 4.64 4.88
CA THR A 8 -2.59 4.06 4.89
C THR A 8 -1.71 4.86 3.94
N GLY A 9 -0.61 5.41 4.45
CA GLY A 9 0.36 6.17 3.65
C GLY A 9 1.50 5.28 3.14
N ILE A 10 1.84 5.41 1.85
CA ILE A 10 2.92 4.70 1.19
C ILE A 10 3.78 5.72 0.46
N VAL A 11 5.06 5.81 0.83
CA VAL A 11 6.02 6.62 0.10
C VAL A 11 6.51 5.84 -1.12
N VAL A 12 6.49 6.48 -2.28
CA VAL A 12 6.86 5.89 -3.57
C VAL A 12 7.97 6.67 -4.25
N SER A 13 8.80 5.99 -5.02
CA SER A 13 9.93 6.63 -5.71
C SER A 13 9.51 7.32 -7.02
N ASN A 14 8.44 6.85 -7.64
CA ASN A 14 7.91 7.38 -8.90
C ASN A 14 6.40 7.22 -8.94
N MET A 15 5.68 8.33 -8.88
CA MET A 15 4.22 8.32 -8.79
C MET A 15 3.54 7.70 -10.02
N ALA A 16 4.06 7.92 -11.23
CA ALA A 16 3.46 7.34 -12.43
C ALA A 16 3.50 5.80 -12.37
N LYS A 17 4.65 5.22 -12.06
CA LYS A 17 4.80 3.76 -11.90
C LYS A 17 3.99 3.21 -10.73
N ALA A 18 3.92 3.96 -9.63
CA ALA A 18 3.12 3.57 -8.48
C ALA A 18 1.62 3.54 -8.83
N LEU A 19 1.13 4.53 -9.55
CA LEU A 19 -0.26 4.57 -10.00
C LEU A 19 -0.57 3.45 -11.00
N ASP A 20 0.32 3.16 -11.94
CA ASP A 20 0.18 2.02 -12.87
C ASP A 20 -0.01 0.70 -12.10
N PHE A 21 0.77 0.49 -11.04
CA PHE A 21 0.62 -0.70 -10.20
C PHE A 21 -0.63 -0.65 -9.32
N TRP A 22 -0.75 0.38 -8.47
CA TRP A 22 -1.79 0.41 -7.43
C TRP A 22 -3.19 0.54 -8.01
N SER A 23 -3.40 1.32 -9.08
CA SER A 23 -4.70 1.43 -9.75
C SER A 23 -5.11 0.11 -10.41
N ALA A 24 -4.19 -0.53 -11.15
CA ALA A 24 -4.48 -1.81 -11.81
C ALA A 24 -4.72 -2.94 -10.82
N PHE A 25 -3.96 -2.98 -9.71
CA PHE A 25 -4.04 -4.03 -8.71
C PHE A 25 -5.27 -3.89 -7.79
N THR A 26 -5.53 -2.67 -7.30
CA THR A 26 -6.59 -2.46 -6.30
C THR A 26 -7.94 -2.09 -6.92
N GLY A 27 -7.95 -1.46 -8.09
CA GLY A 27 -9.14 -0.86 -8.68
C GLY A 27 -9.65 0.36 -7.90
N PHE A 28 -8.87 0.91 -6.96
CA PHE A 28 -9.25 2.08 -6.19
C PHE A 28 -9.27 3.32 -7.08
N GLU A 29 -10.24 4.19 -6.86
CA GLU A 29 -10.38 5.44 -7.62
C GLU A 29 -9.54 6.56 -7.02
N ILE A 30 -8.86 7.33 -7.88
CA ILE A 30 -8.12 8.53 -7.48
C ILE A 30 -9.15 9.62 -7.14
N VAL A 31 -9.08 10.12 -5.90
CA VAL A 31 -9.95 11.19 -5.41
C VAL A 31 -9.21 12.50 -5.17
N ILE A 32 -7.90 12.46 -4.99
CA ILE A 32 -7.02 13.63 -4.85
C ILE A 32 -5.71 13.32 -5.56
N ASP A 33 -5.20 14.30 -6.31
CA ASP A 33 -3.86 14.32 -6.90
C ASP A 33 -3.37 15.76 -6.86
N GLN A 34 -2.39 16.06 -6.01
CA GLN A 34 -1.92 17.41 -5.79
C GLN A 34 -0.43 17.44 -5.44
N ILE A 35 0.20 18.57 -5.74
CA ILE A 35 1.54 18.90 -5.25
C ILE A 35 1.39 19.84 -4.07
N GLU A 36 2.02 19.50 -2.95
CA GLU A 36 2.01 20.27 -1.73
C GLU A 36 3.42 20.83 -1.47
N GLN A 37 3.49 22.13 -1.19
CA GLN A 37 4.73 22.85 -0.84
C GLN A 37 4.40 24.11 -0.03
N GLY A 38 5.38 24.63 0.66
CA GLY A 38 5.28 25.84 1.45
C GLY A 38 5.11 25.60 2.96
N PRO A 39 4.94 26.67 3.75
CA PRO A 39 5.05 26.60 5.21
C PRO A 39 4.09 25.62 5.89
N PHE A 40 2.90 25.42 5.34
CA PHE A 40 1.93 24.49 5.92
C PHE A 40 2.44 23.05 5.90
N ILE A 41 2.85 22.56 4.72
CA ILE A 41 3.31 21.18 4.59
C ILE A 41 4.68 20.97 5.24
N ASP A 42 5.56 21.97 5.19
CA ASP A 42 6.85 21.95 5.87
C ASP A 42 6.66 21.73 7.37
N ASN A 43 5.80 22.52 8.00
CA ASN A 43 5.50 22.40 9.42
C ASN A 43 4.80 21.09 9.77
N LEU A 44 3.88 20.63 8.90
CA LEU A 44 3.15 19.40 9.11
C LEU A 44 4.07 18.18 9.13
N LEU A 45 5.01 18.12 8.19
CA LEU A 45 5.94 16.99 8.04
C LEU A 45 7.22 17.16 8.87
N GLY A 46 7.52 18.36 9.34
CA GLY A 46 8.79 18.68 10.00
C GLY A 46 9.99 18.63 9.03
N ILE A 47 9.75 18.92 7.74
CA ILE A 47 10.76 18.91 6.68
C ILE A 47 10.73 20.26 5.99
N GLU A 48 11.83 21.01 6.04
CA GLU A 48 11.92 22.33 5.45
C GLU A 48 12.00 22.27 3.91
N ASN A 49 11.30 23.18 3.24
CA ASN A 49 11.28 23.31 1.77
C ASN A 49 10.87 22.01 1.06
N VAL A 50 9.94 21.29 1.63
CA VAL A 50 9.43 20.04 1.04
C VAL A 50 8.57 20.33 -0.17
N ILE A 51 8.72 19.49 -1.20
CA ILE A 51 7.79 19.38 -2.34
C ILE A 51 7.38 17.93 -2.41
N VAL A 52 6.11 17.67 -2.20
CA VAL A 52 5.56 16.31 -2.19
C VAL A 52 4.31 16.24 -3.06
N ARG A 53 4.26 15.26 -3.97
CA ARG A 53 3.03 14.92 -4.68
C ARG A 53 2.27 13.89 -3.85
N THR A 54 1.03 14.20 -3.54
CA THR A 54 0.13 13.37 -2.75
C THR A 54 -1.02 12.90 -3.62
N VAL A 55 -1.21 11.60 -3.73
CA VAL A 55 -2.35 11.00 -4.44
C VAL A 55 -3.13 10.13 -3.45
N LYS A 56 -4.43 10.40 -3.31
CA LYS A 56 -5.34 9.59 -2.49
C LYS A 56 -6.25 8.77 -3.39
N MET A 57 -6.32 7.48 -3.08
CA MET A 57 -7.14 6.50 -3.80
C MET A 57 -8.11 5.86 -2.81
N LYS A 58 -9.37 5.70 -3.20
CA LYS A 58 -10.41 5.16 -2.31
C LYS A 58 -11.20 4.03 -2.93
N THR A 59 -11.68 3.14 -2.06
CA THR A 59 -12.76 2.19 -2.36
C THR A 59 -14.12 2.87 -2.19
N GLU A 60 -15.17 2.26 -2.72
CA GLU A 60 -16.57 2.67 -2.43
C GLU A 60 -16.88 2.64 -0.94
N SER A 61 -16.32 1.70 -0.19
CA SER A 61 -16.47 1.59 1.27
C SER A 61 -15.70 2.64 2.07
N GLY A 62 -14.91 3.50 1.40
CA GLY A 62 -14.19 4.61 2.02
C GLY A 62 -12.79 4.29 2.52
N ASN A 63 -12.28 3.07 2.36
CA ASN A 63 -10.87 2.76 2.65
C ASN A 63 -9.97 3.58 1.74
N CYS A 64 -8.89 4.13 2.27
CA CYS A 64 -8.03 5.07 1.56
C CYS A 64 -6.56 4.64 1.61
N LEU A 65 -5.93 4.60 0.44
CA LEU A 65 -4.47 4.62 0.29
C LEU A 65 -4.03 6.03 -0.09
N GLU A 66 -2.95 6.49 0.52
CA GLU A 66 -2.30 7.75 0.19
C GLU A 66 -0.89 7.46 -0.30
N LEU A 67 -0.61 7.78 -1.57
CA LEU A 67 0.72 7.66 -2.16
C LEU A 67 1.41 9.02 -2.07
N LEU A 68 2.69 9.01 -1.64
CA LEU A 68 3.49 10.21 -1.46
C LEU A 68 4.80 10.08 -2.23
N GLU A 69 5.07 11.01 -3.15
CA GLU A 69 6.34 11.12 -3.86
C GLU A 69 7.05 12.40 -3.43
N PHE A 70 8.15 12.25 -2.70
CA PHE A 70 8.98 13.39 -2.30
C PHE A 70 9.87 13.82 -3.46
N GLN A 71 9.63 15.02 -3.99
CA GLN A 71 10.34 15.55 -5.16
C GLN A 71 11.57 16.39 -4.76
N SER A 72 11.62 16.87 -3.53
CA SER A 72 12.65 17.79 -3.02
C SER A 72 13.73 17.13 -2.19
N HIS A 73 13.47 15.94 -1.64
CA HIS A 73 14.35 15.27 -0.69
C HIS A 73 14.63 13.82 -1.11
N PRO A 74 15.86 13.32 -0.85
CA PRO A 74 16.17 11.91 -1.15
C PRO A 74 15.35 10.98 -0.25
N LEU A 75 14.93 9.84 -0.83
CA LEU A 75 14.18 8.83 -0.09
C LEU A 75 15.05 8.16 0.98
N GLN A 76 14.45 7.90 2.13
CA GLN A 76 15.00 7.03 3.15
C GLN A 76 14.60 5.59 2.82
N ILE A 77 15.54 4.77 2.38
CA ILE A 77 15.27 3.38 1.98
C ILE A 77 15.52 2.46 3.17
N PRO A 78 14.50 1.77 3.70
CA PRO A 78 14.70 0.83 4.78
C PRO A 78 15.52 -0.37 4.30
N SER A 79 16.47 -0.83 5.11
CA SER A 79 17.19 -2.06 4.84
C SER A 79 16.29 -3.27 5.12
N ASN A 80 15.90 -3.98 4.07
CA ASN A 80 15.33 -5.34 4.13
C ASN A 80 14.17 -5.55 5.13
N LEU A 81 13.05 -4.86 4.91
CA LEU A 81 11.82 -5.05 5.69
C LEU A 81 11.34 -6.51 5.63
N GLN A 82 11.26 -7.17 6.79
CA GLN A 82 10.76 -8.53 6.94
C GLN A 82 9.43 -8.52 7.73
N PRO A 83 8.61 -9.59 7.69
CA PRO A 83 7.37 -9.65 8.45
C PRO A 83 7.56 -9.47 9.97
N ASN A 84 8.74 -9.76 10.51
CA ASN A 84 9.08 -9.59 11.92
C ASN A 84 9.90 -8.32 12.22
N THR A 85 10.01 -7.40 11.28
CA THR A 85 10.64 -6.09 11.53
C THR A 85 9.77 -5.27 12.47
N LEU A 86 10.40 -4.66 13.47
CA LEU A 86 9.67 -3.82 14.44
C LEU A 86 8.98 -2.64 13.73
N GLY A 87 7.70 -2.45 14.00
CA GLY A 87 6.88 -1.37 13.46
C GLY A 87 5.80 -1.84 12.48
N ILE A 88 5.34 -0.95 11.61
CA ILE A 88 4.36 -1.28 10.56
C ILE A 88 5.06 -2.07 9.46
N THR A 89 4.62 -3.31 9.23
CA THR A 89 5.27 -4.20 8.26
C THR A 89 4.44 -4.46 7.01
N HIS A 90 3.13 -4.51 7.12
CA HIS A 90 2.26 -4.93 6.01
C HIS A 90 0.90 -4.25 6.03
N ILE A 91 0.21 -4.38 4.90
CA ILE A 91 -1.19 -4.00 4.72
C ILE A 91 -1.95 -5.29 4.43
N ALA A 92 -3.01 -5.57 5.18
CA ALA A 92 -3.92 -6.67 4.87
C ALA A 92 -5.04 -6.18 3.94
N LEU A 93 -5.25 -6.92 2.85
CA LEU A 93 -6.30 -6.64 1.87
C LEU A 93 -7.22 -7.85 1.75
N THR A 94 -8.53 -7.64 1.89
CA THR A 94 -9.52 -8.67 1.58
C THR A 94 -9.72 -8.74 0.07
N VAL A 95 -9.65 -9.95 -0.47
CA VAL A 95 -9.84 -10.23 -1.89
C VAL A 95 -10.99 -11.21 -2.07
N SER A 96 -11.75 -11.02 -3.15
CA SER A 96 -12.88 -11.93 -3.48
C SER A 96 -12.44 -13.29 -4.00
N ASP A 97 -11.30 -13.33 -4.71
CA ASP A 97 -10.68 -14.56 -5.24
C ASP A 97 -9.16 -14.47 -5.11
N LEU A 98 -8.60 -15.20 -4.15
CA LEU A 98 -7.17 -15.20 -3.90
C LEU A 98 -6.36 -15.85 -5.03
N ASN A 99 -6.89 -16.90 -5.66
CA ASN A 99 -6.18 -17.58 -6.73
C ASN A 99 -6.07 -16.68 -7.97
N LEU A 100 -7.16 -16.00 -8.34
CA LEU A 100 -7.15 -15.04 -9.44
C LEU A 100 -6.23 -13.86 -9.15
N THR A 101 -6.29 -13.31 -7.93
CA THR A 101 -5.42 -12.21 -7.49
C THR A 101 -3.95 -12.59 -7.58
N LEU A 102 -3.57 -13.77 -7.11
CA LEU A 102 -2.20 -14.27 -7.20
C LEU A 102 -1.76 -14.52 -8.64
N SER A 103 -2.65 -15.03 -9.50
CA SER A 103 -2.36 -15.20 -10.93
C SER A 103 -2.04 -13.85 -11.59
N ASN A 104 -2.82 -12.82 -11.29
CA ASN A 104 -2.58 -11.47 -11.80
C ASN A 104 -1.25 -10.90 -11.30
N LEU A 105 -0.98 -11.01 -9.99
CA LEU A 105 0.30 -10.55 -9.42
C LEU A 105 1.50 -11.31 -9.99
N LYS A 106 1.36 -12.60 -10.23
CA LYS A 106 2.39 -13.42 -10.86
C LYS A 106 2.67 -12.97 -12.30
N SER A 107 1.64 -12.60 -13.06
CA SER A 107 1.81 -12.04 -14.42
C SER A 107 2.54 -10.69 -14.41
N MET A 108 2.49 -9.95 -13.30
CA MET A 108 3.23 -8.71 -13.06
C MET A 108 4.65 -8.96 -12.51
N GLY A 109 5.05 -10.23 -12.29
CA GLY A 109 6.36 -10.61 -11.80
C GLY A 109 6.49 -10.76 -10.27
N TYR A 110 5.39 -10.70 -9.52
CA TYR A 110 5.40 -10.85 -8.06
C TYR A 110 5.14 -12.30 -7.64
N VAL A 111 5.91 -12.78 -6.67
CA VAL A 111 5.84 -14.17 -6.17
C VAL A 111 5.52 -14.13 -4.67
N PRO A 112 4.51 -14.90 -4.21
CA PRO A 112 4.19 -14.99 -2.79
C PRO A 112 5.30 -15.69 -2.00
N PHE A 113 5.33 -15.48 -0.68
CA PHE A 113 6.33 -16.10 0.21
C PHE A 113 6.16 -17.63 0.31
N GLY A 114 4.98 -18.11 0.02
CA GLY A 114 4.66 -19.54 0.03
C GLY A 114 3.27 -19.80 -0.55
N GLU A 115 2.83 -21.04 -0.45
CA GLU A 115 1.47 -21.40 -0.88
C GLU A 115 0.42 -20.81 0.07
N PRO A 116 -0.72 -20.32 -0.46
CA PRO A 116 -1.83 -19.87 0.36
C PRO A 116 -2.32 -20.93 1.33
N ARG A 117 -2.55 -20.55 2.59
CA ARG A 117 -2.99 -21.45 3.66
C ARG A 117 -4.35 -21.05 4.19
N LYS A 118 -5.17 -22.05 4.51
CA LYS A 118 -6.40 -21.86 5.25
C LYS A 118 -6.11 -21.73 6.75
N SER A 119 -6.89 -20.89 7.43
CA SER A 119 -6.93 -20.84 8.89
C SER A 119 -7.43 -22.18 9.49
N GLN A 120 -7.19 -22.40 10.77
CA GLN A 120 -7.61 -23.65 11.43
C GLN A 120 -9.14 -23.84 11.41
N ASP A 121 -9.90 -22.75 11.49
CA ASP A 121 -11.37 -22.75 11.41
C ASP A 121 -11.88 -22.71 9.94
N GLU A 122 -10.98 -22.78 8.97
CA GLU A 122 -11.23 -22.75 7.52
C GLU A 122 -11.98 -21.51 7.00
N LYS A 123 -12.15 -20.47 7.83
CA LYS A 123 -12.91 -19.26 7.47
C LYS A 123 -12.15 -18.30 6.55
N VAL A 124 -10.84 -18.37 6.54
CA VAL A 124 -10.00 -17.53 5.67
C VAL A 124 -8.93 -18.34 4.97
N LYS A 125 -8.53 -17.88 3.81
CA LYS A 125 -7.32 -18.32 3.10
C LYS A 125 -6.42 -17.12 2.92
N VAL A 126 -5.15 -17.25 3.30
CA VAL A 126 -4.24 -16.13 3.44
C VAL A 126 -2.87 -16.43 2.83
N VAL A 127 -2.20 -15.40 2.33
CA VAL A 127 -0.82 -15.45 1.87
C VAL A 127 -0.16 -14.09 2.01
N TYR A 128 1.14 -14.10 2.28
CA TYR A 128 1.98 -12.90 2.22
C TYR A 128 2.70 -12.80 0.88
N ILE A 129 2.80 -11.58 0.37
CA ILE A 129 3.49 -11.29 -0.89
C ILE A 129 4.19 -9.93 -0.79
N ARG A 130 5.37 -9.84 -1.38
CA ARG A 130 6.07 -8.56 -1.55
C ARG A 130 5.78 -8.03 -2.95
N VAL A 131 5.27 -6.81 -3.00
CA VAL A 131 4.86 -6.17 -4.26
C VAL A 131 5.70 -4.93 -4.55
N PHE A 132 5.18 -4.06 -5.38
CA PHE A 132 5.82 -2.85 -5.87
C PHE A 132 6.62 -2.11 -4.78
N GLU A 133 7.88 -1.80 -5.09
CA GLU A 133 8.85 -1.13 -4.18
C GLU A 133 8.99 -1.77 -2.79
N GLY A 134 8.75 -3.06 -2.70
CA GLY A 134 9.00 -3.82 -1.47
C GLY A 134 7.87 -3.79 -0.44
N VAL A 135 6.72 -3.24 -0.76
CA VAL A 135 5.55 -3.26 0.13
C VAL A 135 5.12 -4.68 0.41
N LEU A 136 4.94 -5.02 1.69
CA LEU A 136 4.39 -6.30 2.11
C LEU A 136 2.88 -6.23 2.15
N LEU A 137 2.23 -7.17 1.50
CA LEU A 137 0.78 -7.38 1.57
C LEU A 137 0.47 -8.72 2.23
N GLU A 138 -0.56 -8.73 3.03
CA GLU A 138 -1.29 -9.90 3.45
C GLU A 138 -2.60 -9.95 2.64
N LEU A 139 -2.76 -10.95 1.78
CA LEU A 139 -3.96 -11.12 0.98
C LEU A 139 -4.86 -12.16 1.65
N VAL A 140 -6.10 -11.77 1.92
CA VAL A 140 -7.05 -12.57 2.69
C VAL A 140 -8.32 -12.77 1.88
N GLN A 141 -8.68 -14.02 1.62
CA GLN A 141 -9.99 -14.39 1.11
C GLN A 141 -10.81 -14.99 2.25
N GLU A 142 -11.98 -14.41 2.49
CA GLU A 142 -12.93 -14.88 3.49
C GLU A 142 -13.90 -15.90 2.88
N PHE A 143 -14.25 -16.92 3.66
CA PHE A 143 -15.30 -17.90 3.34
C PHE A 143 -16.44 -17.76 4.33
N SER A 144 -17.62 -17.63 3.82
CA SER A 144 -18.86 -17.56 4.60
C SER A 144 -19.26 -18.93 5.19
#